data_4b1c8c66b9a009f4fc743ae482853614
#
_entry.id   4b1c8c66b9a009f4fc743ae482853614
#
_cell.length_a   1.000
_cell.length_b   1.000
_cell.length_c   1.000
_cell.angle_alpha   90.00
_cell.angle_beta   90.00
_cell.angle_gamma   90.00
#
_symmetry.space_group_name_H-M   'P 1'
#
loop_
_entity.id
_entity.type
_entity.pdbx_description
1 polymer ?
#
loop_
_entity_poly.entity_id
_entity_poly.type
_entity_poly.pdbx_seq_one_letter_code
_entity_poly.pdbx_strand_id
1 'polypeptide(L)'
;MIRTVVVALLMFGVGLGIGLGTDDILDRLGNEESDLLIPAIIAPFQKEQEPPLMVYTIPRLSLFPRASEKIIITEELESTANSISYAFVWQTLGKKMTGNIILPRPFDATSPKAIILLRGYVPEEQYETGTGTKNAATQFAEAGYVTIAPDFFGYGDSDPEPTDTWQARFEKPLIVMELIDSLKTQGIVAEGEDPIKISTVGMWAHSNGGQIALTTLEAFQLDIPTTLWAPVSAPFPYSIQFFSDELDDEGKAQRKWISLFEEEYDVFDFSVTKHLDLLNAPLQLHHGEIDDAAPIAWSDEFVEKLEAAHAATDEAEIVEDYPITYYRYPNTDHNMQPSWNTAITRDIQFFSEYLQ
;
A
#
# COMPACT_ATOMS: atom_id res chain seq x y z
N MET A 1 1.14 -22.82 -53.19
CA MET A 1 -0.28 -22.92 -52.75
C MET A 1 -0.60 -24.24 -52.07
N ILE A 2 -0.04 -25.39 -52.49
CA ILE A 2 -0.33 -26.71 -51.87
C ILE A 2 0.32 -26.89 -50.49
N ARG A 3 1.48 -26.29 -50.20
CA ARG A 3 2.17 -26.38 -48.92
C ARG A 3 1.45 -25.63 -47.78
N THR A 4 0.76 -24.54 -48.07
CA THR A 4 0.05 -23.73 -47.08
C THR A 4 -1.25 -24.39 -46.62
N VAL A 5 -1.89 -25.15 -47.47
CA VAL A 5 -3.13 -25.87 -47.17
C VAL A 5 -2.88 -27.09 -46.26
N VAL A 6 -1.73 -27.78 -46.44
CA VAL A 6 -1.35 -28.94 -45.61
C VAL A 6 -1.04 -28.53 -44.16
N VAL A 7 -0.41 -27.36 -43.96
CA VAL A 7 -0.13 -26.83 -42.61
C VAL A 7 -1.41 -26.39 -41.90
N ALA A 8 -2.38 -25.80 -42.62
CA ALA A 8 -3.67 -25.39 -42.04
C ALA A 8 -4.54 -26.61 -41.65
N LEU A 9 -4.47 -27.71 -42.41
CA LEU A 9 -5.20 -28.95 -42.07
C LEU A 9 -4.58 -29.71 -40.89
N LEU A 10 -3.26 -29.62 -40.68
CA LEU A 10 -2.60 -30.16 -39.47
C LEU A 10 -2.93 -29.37 -38.21
N MET A 11 -3.10 -28.06 -38.30
CA MET A 11 -3.48 -27.20 -37.16
C MET A 11 -4.94 -27.43 -36.74
N PHE A 12 -5.84 -27.77 -37.65
CA PHE A 12 -7.24 -28.10 -37.35
C PHE A 12 -7.41 -29.52 -36.78
N GLY A 13 -6.51 -30.47 -37.13
CA GLY A 13 -6.52 -31.84 -36.62
C GLY A 13 -6.04 -31.97 -35.16
N VAL A 14 -5.15 -31.10 -34.72
CA VAL A 14 -4.61 -31.10 -33.32
C VAL A 14 -5.61 -30.53 -32.32
N GLY A 15 -6.55 -29.66 -32.74
CA GLY A 15 -7.60 -29.11 -31.87
C GLY A 15 -8.75 -30.09 -31.57
N LEU A 16 -8.90 -31.17 -32.31
CA LEU A 16 -9.98 -32.17 -32.15
C LEU A 16 -9.50 -33.53 -31.62
N GLY A 17 -8.18 -33.71 -31.48
CA GLY A 17 -7.54 -35.01 -31.17
C GLY A 17 -7.14 -35.24 -29.71
N ILE A 18 -7.53 -34.39 -28.76
CA ILE A 18 -7.24 -34.61 -27.33
C ILE A 18 -8.29 -35.57 -26.75
N GLY A 19 -8.35 -36.76 -27.24
CA GLY A 19 -9.29 -37.78 -26.74
C GLY A 19 -9.03 -39.20 -27.16
N LEU A 20 -8.16 -39.46 -28.13
CA LEU A 20 -7.88 -40.81 -28.59
C LEU A 20 -6.38 -40.98 -28.89
N GLY A 21 -5.74 -41.76 -28.09
CA GLY A 21 -4.41 -42.38 -28.16
C GLY A 21 -3.40 -41.85 -29.20
N THR A 22 -2.44 -41.08 -28.74
CA THR A 22 -1.34 -40.48 -29.54
C THR A 22 -0.27 -41.53 -29.96
N ASP A 23 -0.33 -42.75 -29.46
CA ASP A 23 0.72 -43.75 -29.64
C ASP A 23 0.67 -44.42 -31.05
N ASP A 24 -0.49 -44.43 -31.71
CA ASP A 24 -0.66 -45.10 -33.02
C ASP A 24 -0.28 -44.23 -34.24
N ILE A 25 -0.10 -42.93 -34.07
CA ILE A 25 0.23 -42.00 -35.17
C ILE A 25 1.75 -41.83 -35.33
N LEU A 26 2.52 -41.95 -34.26
CA LEU A 26 3.97 -41.80 -34.28
C LEU A 26 4.70 -43.02 -34.85
N ASP A 27 4.13 -44.21 -34.75
CA ASP A 27 4.71 -45.46 -35.32
C ASP A 27 4.57 -45.58 -36.85
N ARG A 28 3.75 -44.72 -37.48
CA ARG A 28 3.53 -44.79 -38.95
C ARG A 28 4.33 -43.78 -39.76
N LEU A 29 5.01 -42.84 -39.11
CA LEU A 29 5.93 -41.91 -39.77
C LEU A 29 7.35 -42.43 -39.61
N GLY A 30 7.68 -43.43 -40.46
CA GLY A 30 8.97 -44.09 -40.45
C GLY A 30 10.16 -43.13 -40.56
N ASN A 31 11.22 -43.49 -39.86
CA ASN A 31 12.57 -42.97 -39.89
C ASN A 31 12.99 -42.49 -41.28
N GLU A 32 13.19 -41.19 -41.41
CA GLU A 32 14.33 -40.55 -42.05
C GLU A 32 14.08 -39.03 -42.15
N GLU A 33 15.00 -38.24 -41.58
CA GLU A 33 15.14 -36.77 -41.74
C GLU A 33 14.15 -35.81 -41.07
N SER A 34 13.52 -36.16 -39.94
CA SER A 34 12.63 -35.20 -39.20
C SER A 34 13.14 -34.74 -37.86
N ASP A 35 14.41 -35.01 -37.49
CA ASP A 35 14.96 -34.70 -36.15
C ASP A 35 15.14 -33.20 -35.85
N LEU A 36 14.92 -32.33 -36.84
CA LEU A 36 15.12 -30.88 -36.65
C LEU A 36 13.82 -30.04 -36.51
N LEU A 37 12.67 -30.58 -36.83
CA LEU A 37 11.40 -29.83 -36.82
C LEU A 37 10.43 -30.24 -35.72
N ILE A 38 10.54 -31.46 -35.20
CA ILE A 38 9.61 -31.98 -34.17
C ILE A 38 9.86 -31.40 -32.77
N PRO A 39 11.10 -31.13 -32.32
CA PRO A 39 11.34 -30.49 -31.04
C PRO A 39 10.77 -29.07 -30.92
N ALA A 40 10.68 -28.36 -32.06
CA ALA A 40 10.17 -26.97 -32.04
C ALA A 40 8.62 -26.90 -32.04
N ILE A 41 7.93 -28.00 -32.39
CA ILE A 41 6.45 -28.01 -32.42
C ILE A 41 5.86 -28.60 -31.12
N ILE A 42 6.65 -29.40 -30.40
CA ILE A 42 6.23 -30.07 -29.16
C ILE A 42 6.90 -29.47 -27.91
N ALA A 43 7.64 -28.37 -28.05
CA ALA A 43 7.94 -27.56 -26.85
C ALA A 43 6.59 -27.13 -26.28
N PRO A 44 6.16 -27.62 -25.11
CA PRO A 44 4.96 -27.10 -24.51
C PRO A 44 5.16 -25.58 -24.49
N PHE A 45 4.16 -24.81 -24.90
CA PHE A 45 4.05 -23.40 -24.52
C PHE A 45 4.13 -23.44 -23.02
N GLN A 46 5.33 -23.38 -22.45
CA GLN A 46 5.51 -22.99 -21.06
C GLN A 46 4.93 -21.58 -21.04
N LYS A 47 3.72 -21.50 -20.51
CA LYS A 47 3.16 -20.21 -20.11
C LYS A 47 4.27 -19.62 -19.26
N GLU A 48 4.96 -18.64 -19.78
CA GLU A 48 6.01 -17.94 -19.06
C GLU A 48 5.37 -17.58 -17.73
N GLN A 49 5.90 -18.15 -16.66
CA GLN A 49 5.28 -17.97 -15.34
C GLN A 49 5.53 -16.52 -14.99
N GLU A 50 4.46 -15.75 -14.88
CA GLU A 50 4.55 -14.32 -14.59
C GLU A 50 5.38 -14.11 -13.31
N PRO A 51 6.33 -13.17 -13.28
CA PRO A 51 7.16 -12.90 -12.10
C PRO A 51 6.28 -12.67 -10.86
N PRO A 52 6.64 -13.24 -9.70
CA PRO A 52 5.74 -13.34 -8.54
C PRO A 52 5.29 -11.99 -7.97
N LEU A 53 6.11 -10.94 -8.06
CA LEU A 53 5.78 -9.63 -7.52
C LEU A 53 4.84 -8.81 -8.42
N MET A 54 4.55 -9.26 -9.64
CA MET A 54 3.61 -8.55 -10.54
C MET A 54 2.22 -8.34 -9.93
N VAL A 55 1.82 -9.18 -8.99
CA VAL A 55 0.53 -9.04 -8.28
C VAL A 55 0.50 -7.81 -7.35
N TYR A 56 1.68 -7.29 -6.96
CA TYR A 56 1.84 -6.14 -6.08
C TYR A 56 2.04 -4.81 -6.82
N THR A 57 2.00 -4.80 -8.15
CA THR A 57 2.00 -3.53 -8.91
C THR A 57 0.76 -2.72 -8.60
N ILE A 58 0.87 -1.39 -8.59
CA ILE A 58 -0.25 -0.49 -8.27
C ILE A 58 -1.51 -0.83 -9.10
N PRO A 59 -1.43 -1.03 -10.44
CA PRO A 59 -2.60 -1.38 -11.23
C PRO A 59 -3.24 -2.74 -10.89
N ARG A 60 -2.52 -3.64 -10.20
CA ARG A 60 -2.99 -5.01 -9.92
C ARG A 60 -3.35 -5.27 -8.47
N LEU A 61 -2.90 -4.45 -7.54
CA LEU A 61 -3.20 -4.63 -6.11
C LEU A 61 -4.70 -4.80 -5.83
N SER A 62 -5.56 -4.06 -6.55
CA SER A 62 -7.02 -4.19 -6.40
C SER A 62 -7.58 -5.56 -6.79
N LEU A 63 -6.84 -6.35 -7.55
CA LEU A 63 -7.23 -7.70 -7.99
C LEU A 63 -6.85 -8.77 -6.95
N PHE A 64 -6.05 -8.41 -5.95
CA PHE A 64 -5.64 -9.36 -4.91
C PHE A 64 -6.84 -9.78 -4.05
N PRO A 65 -7.02 -11.08 -3.77
CA PRO A 65 -8.07 -11.55 -2.87
C PRO A 65 -7.88 -10.94 -1.48
N ARG A 66 -8.91 -10.31 -0.94
CA ARG A 66 -8.89 -9.70 0.39
C ARG A 66 -9.84 -10.40 1.34
N ALA A 67 -9.44 -10.43 2.60
CA ALA A 67 -10.27 -10.85 3.70
C ALA A 67 -10.65 -9.64 4.58
N SER A 68 -11.75 -9.77 5.31
CA SER A 68 -12.10 -8.85 6.38
C SER A 68 -12.38 -9.64 7.65
N GLU A 69 -11.63 -9.35 8.70
CA GLU A 69 -11.66 -10.07 9.95
C GLU A 69 -11.96 -9.11 11.12
N LYS A 70 -12.44 -9.65 12.24
CA LYS A 70 -12.70 -8.84 13.44
C LYS A 70 -11.40 -8.31 14.01
N ILE A 71 -11.41 -7.04 14.43
CA ILE A 71 -10.31 -6.41 15.15
C ILE A 71 -10.61 -6.56 16.64
N ILE A 72 -9.83 -7.37 17.34
CA ILE A 72 -10.10 -7.76 18.73
C ILE A 72 -9.25 -6.94 19.68
N ILE A 73 -9.89 -6.17 20.56
CA ILE A 73 -9.22 -5.48 21.67
C ILE A 73 -8.73 -6.53 22.68
N THR A 74 -7.47 -6.42 23.10
CA THR A 74 -6.83 -7.41 23.99
C THR A 74 -6.48 -6.85 25.35
N GLU A 75 -5.78 -5.73 25.43
CA GLU A 75 -5.24 -5.15 26.67
C GLU A 75 -5.43 -3.64 26.69
N GLU A 76 -5.80 -3.11 27.85
CA GLU A 76 -5.76 -1.67 28.13
C GLU A 76 -4.33 -1.23 28.39
N LEU A 77 -3.83 -0.32 27.54
CA LEU A 77 -2.46 0.21 27.63
C LEU A 77 -2.42 1.49 28.43
N GLU A 78 -3.39 2.39 28.26
CA GLU A 78 -3.45 3.68 28.92
C GLU A 78 -4.89 4.19 29.02
N SER A 79 -5.22 4.85 30.13
CA SER A 79 -6.52 5.45 30.35
C SER A 79 -6.36 6.87 30.87
N THR A 80 -7.00 7.82 30.19
CA THR A 80 -7.04 9.23 30.57
C THR A 80 -8.49 9.69 30.79
N ALA A 81 -8.68 10.96 31.15
CA ALA A 81 -10.02 11.55 31.24
C ALA A 81 -10.73 11.59 29.87
N ASN A 82 -9.98 11.75 28.76
CA ASN A 82 -10.51 12.05 27.43
C ASN A 82 -10.41 10.87 26.45
N SER A 83 -9.64 9.84 26.78
CA SER A 83 -9.42 8.70 25.88
C SER A 83 -8.97 7.45 26.63
N ILE A 84 -9.09 6.30 25.97
CA ILE A 84 -8.58 5.02 26.44
C ILE A 84 -7.89 4.29 25.31
N SER A 85 -6.66 3.85 25.56
CA SER A 85 -5.79 3.19 24.60
C SER A 85 -5.74 1.69 24.86
N TYR A 86 -5.87 0.89 23.80
CA TYR A 86 -5.83 -0.56 23.85
C TYR A 86 -4.84 -1.13 22.85
N ALA A 87 -4.26 -2.27 23.18
CA ALA A 87 -3.69 -3.17 22.18
C ALA A 87 -4.80 -3.91 21.44
N PHE A 88 -4.56 -4.27 20.19
CA PHE A 88 -5.46 -5.13 19.43
C PHE A 88 -4.71 -6.26 18.73
N VAL A 89 -5.44 -7.31 18.39
CA VAL A 89 -5.01 -8.36 17.48
C VAL A 89 -6.01 -8.50 16.34
N TRP A 90 -5.49 -8.76 15.14
CA TRP A 90 -6.28 -8.87 13.94
C TRP A 90 -5.60 -9.83 12.95
N GLN A 91 -6.37 -10.50 12.08
CA GLN A 91 -5.84 -11.35 11.02
C GLN A 91 -5.88 -10.63 9.69
N THR A 92 -4.74 -10.59 8.99
CA THR A 92 -4.59 -9.98 7.66
C THR A 92 -3.60 -10.79 6.85
N LEU A 93 -3.87 -10.99 5.56
CA LEU A 93 -3.05 -11.82 4.66
C LEU A 93 -2.72 -13.21 5.24
N GLY A 94 -3.65 -13.76 6.06
CA GLY A 94 -3.49 -15.07 6.73
C GLY A 94 -2.50 -15.08 7.89
N LYS A 95 -2.08 -13.93 8.41
CA LYS A 95 -1.13 -13.76 9.53
C LYS A 95 -1.72 -12.88 10.62
N LYS A 96 -1.18 -13.02 11.84
CA LYS A 96 -1.51 -12.18 12.99
C LYS A 96 -0.84 -10.81 12.85
N MET A 97 -1.63 -9.76 13.00
CA MET A 97 -1.21 -8.37 13.12
C MET A 97 -1.61 -7.83 14.48
N THR A 98 -0.75 -7.04 15.10
CA THR A 98 -1.06 -6.27 16.32
C THR A 98 -1.03 -4.77 16.04
N GLY A 99 -1.41 -3.97 17.02
CA GLY A 99 -1.36 -2.54 16.95
C GLY A 99 -2.05 -1.86 18.11
N ASN A 100 -2.25 -0.55 17.96
CA ASN A 100 -2.86 0.32 18.97
C ASN A 100 -4.19 0.89 18.47
N ILE A 101 -5.21 0.87 19.33
CA ILE A 101 -6.49 1.57 19.16
C ILE A 101 -6.65 2.54 20.31
N ILE A 102 -7.08 3.78 20.01
CA ILE A 102 -7.50 4.73 21.05
C ILE A 102 -8.96 5.10 20.80
N LEU A 103 -9.79 4.90 21.81
CA LEU A 103 -11.19 5.29 21.83
C LEU A 103 -11.36 6.63 22.55
N PRO A 104 -12.13 7.59 22.00
CA PRO A 104 -12.43 8.84 22.66
C PRO A 104 -13.32 8.65 23.88
N ARG A 105 -13.32 9.61 24.80
CA ARG A 105 -14.24 9.74 25.92
C ARG A 105 -14.84 11.15 25.96
N PRO A 106 -16.20 11.31 25.83
CA PRO A 106 -17.19 10.25 25.63
C PRO A 106 -17.09 9.62 24.22
N PHE A 107 -17.48 8.38 24.08
CA PHE A 107 -17.53 7.65 22.80
C PHE A 107 -18.95 7.60 22.25
N ASP A 108 -19.15 8.07 21.02
CA ASP A 108 -20.40 7.93 20.28
C ASP A 108 -20.36 6.70 19.36
N ALA A 109 -21.01 5.63 19.78
CA ALA A 109 -21.10 4.40 19.01
C ALA A 109 -22.15 4.43 17.88
N THR A 110 -22.93 5.52 17.73
CA THR A 110 -24.01 5.56 16.72
C THR A 110 -23.50 5.84 15.31
N SER A 111 -22.43 6.63 15.19
CA SER A 111 -21.77 6.92 13.91
C SER A 111 -20.26 7.10 14.13
N PRO A 112 -19.55 6.04 14.53
CA PRO A 112 -18.14 6.17 14.85
C PRO A 112 -17.30 6.42 13.61
N LYS A 113 -16.42 7.42 13.68
CA LYS A 113 -15.49 7.82 12.64
C LYS A 113 -14.09 7.42 13.06
N ALA A 114 -13.29 6.88 12.15
CA ALA A 114 -11.93 6.47 12.50
C ALA A 114 -10.87 7.16 11.65
N ILE A 115 -9.69 7.33 12.24
CA ILE A 115 -8.47 7.72 11.54
C ILE A 115 -7.49 6.56 11.66
N ILE A 116 -7.05 6.03 10.52
CA ILE A 116 -5.97 5.06 10.43
C ILE A 116 -4.65 5.82 10.40
N LEU A 117 -3.71 5.45 11.29
CA LEU A 117 -2.42 6.10 11.36
C LEU A 117 -1.31 5.18 10.84
N LEU A 118 -0.60 5.67 9.83
CA LEU A 118 0.49 4.96 9.17
C LEU A 118 1.82 5.65 9.50
N ARG A 119 2.63 4.97 10.33
CA ARG A 119 3.92 5.49 10.79
C ARG A 119 5.00 5.51 9.73
N GLY A 120 6.03 6.32 9.96
CA GLY A 120 7.31 6.24 9.27
C GLY A 120 8.13 4.99 9.63
N TYR A 121 9.34 4.90 9.11
CA TYR A 121 10.29 3.86 9.49
C TYR A 121 10.74 4.07 10.96
N VAL A 122 10.84 2.97 11.68
CA VAL A 122 11.44 2.88 13.01
C VAL A 122 12.27 1.61 13.03
N PRO A 123 13.52 1.60 13.54
CA PRO A 123 14.26 0.38 13.75
C PRO A 123 13.51 -0.60 14.65
N GLU A 124 13.51 -1.89 14.30
CA GLU A 124 12.75 -2.92 15.02
C GLU A 124 13.10 -2.95 16.52
N GLU A 125 14.39 -2.83 16.84
CA GLU A 125 14.90 -2.86 18.21
C GLU A 125 14.49 -1.64 19.06
N GLN A 126 13.97 -0.58 18.44
CA GLN A 126 13.49 0.64 19.10
C GLN A 126 11.97 0.76 19.09
N TYR A 127 11.29 -0.22 18.49
CA TYR A 127 9.86 -0.16 18.30
C TYR A 127 9.09 -0.75 19.48
N GLU A 128 8.10 0.00 19.92
CA GLU A 128 7.02 -0.45 20.79
C GLU A 128 5.68 -0.08 20.12
N THR A 129 4.64 -0.86 20.35
CA THR A 129 3.29 -0.60 19.79
C THR A 129 2.85 0.85 20.01
N GLY A 130 2.55 1.54 18.91
CA GLY A 130 2.20 2.96 18.91
C GLY A 130 3.37 3.92 18.67
N THR A 131 4.62 3.44 18.60
CA THR A 131 5.77 4.29 18.26
C THR A 131 5.54 4.99 16.92
N GLY A 132 5.75 6.31 16.89
CA GLY A 132 5.58 7.15 15.68
C GLY A 132 4.14 7.58 15.39
N THR A 133 3.14 7.02 16.08
CA THR A 133 1.72 7.38 15.89
C THR A 133 1.02 7.87 17.15
N LYS A 134 1.45 7.43 18.34
CA LYS A 134 0.74 7.63 19.61
C LYS A 134 0.37 9.10 19.87
N ASN A 135 1.28 10.06 19.61
CA ASN A 135 1.02 11.47 19.87
C ASN A 135 -0.13 12.01 18.99
N ALA A 136 -0.09 11.72 17.67
CA ALA A 136 -1.14 12.13 16.75
C ALA A 136 -2.46 11.39 17.05
N ALA A 137 -2.38 10.08 17.30
CA ALA A 137 -3.54 9.26 17.66
C ALA A 137 -4.27 9.78 18.88
N THR A 138 -3.54 10.20 19.92
CA THR A 138 -4.14 10.79 21.14
C THR A 138 -4.87 12.08 20.82
N GLN A 139 -4.30 12.99 20.01
CA GLN A 139 -4.94 14.25 19.65
C GLN A 139 -6.21 14.03 18.81
N PHE A 140 -6.19 13.10 17.88
CA PHE A 140 -7.40 12.74 17.12
C PHE A 140 -8.46 12.08 18.01
N ALA A 141 -8.05 11.22 18.95
CA ALA A 141 -9.00 10.64 19.90
C ALA A 141 -9.64 11.70 20.82
N GLU A 142 -8.86 12.66 21.31
CA GLU A 142 -9.39 13.80 22.06
C GLU A 142 -10.32 14.71 21.23
N ALA A 143 -10.14 14.72 19.90
CA ALA A 143 -11.05 15.37 18.96
C ALA A 143 -12.31 14.53 18.63
N GLY A 144 -12.46 13.32 19.19
CA GLY A 144 -13.65 12.48 19.06
C GLY A 144 -13.56 11.36 18.02
N TYR A 145 -12.40 11.12 17.42
CA TYR A 145 -12.20 10.04 16.45
C TYR A 145 -11.71 8.76 17.13
N VAL A 146 -12.16 7.61 16.66
CA VAL A 146 -11.46 6.35 16.92
C VAL A 146 -10.14 6.40 16.15
N THR A 147 -9.03 6.06 16.79
CA THR A 147 -7.75 5.97 16.08
C THR A 147 -7.25 4.54 16.08
N ILE A 148 -6.65 4.10 14.97
CA ILE A 148 -6.11 2.77 14.83
C ILE A 148 -4.78 2.82 14.07
N ALA A 149 -3.76 2.22 14.65
CA ALA A 149 -2.40 2.17 14.13
C ALA A 149 -1.90 0.72 14.12
N PRO A 150 -1.77 0.07 12.93
CA PRO A 150 -1.17 -1.27 12.85
C PRO A 150 0.34 -1.20 13.08
N ASP A 151 0.88 -2.22 13.77
CA ASP A 151 2.32 -2.35 13.99
C ASP A 151 3.06 -2.68 12.68
N PHE A 152 2.39 -3.33 11.72
CA PHE A 152 2.90 -4.06 10.58
C PHE A 152 3.65 -5.34 10.96
N PHE A 153 3.83 -6.24 10.00
CA PHE A 153 4.60 -7.48 10.22
C PHE A 153 6.04 -7.18 10.62
N GLY A 154 6.61 -8.03 11.47
CA GLY A 154 7.94 -7.84 12.04
C GLY A 154 8.01 -6.87 13.22
N TYR A 155 6.89 -6.22 13.60
CA TYR A 155 6.85 -5.24 14.68
C TYR A 155 5.82 -5.60 15.74
N GLY A 156 6.10 -5.17 16.98
CA GLY A 156 5.27 -5.51 18.14
C GLY A 156 5.15 -7.04 18.31
N ASP A 157 3.93 -7.49 18.56
CA ASP A 157 3.61 -8.93 18.64
C ASP A 157 3.01 -9.49 17.33
N SER A 158 3.17 -8.78 16.21
CA SER A 158 2.76 -9.26 14.89
C SER A 158 3.61 -10.42 14.41
N ASP A 159 3.08 -11.23 13.51
CA ASP A 159 3.85 -12.26 12.83
C ASP A 159 5.03 -11.69 12.04
N PRO A 160 6.07 -12.46 11.74
CA PRO A 160 7.23 -11.99 10.98
C PRO A 160 6.88 -11.48 9.59
N GLU A 161 7.66 -10.51 9.08
CA GLU A 161 7.62 -10.09 7.68
C GLU A 161 7.87 -11.28 6.73
N PRO A 162 7.39 -11.19 5.48
CA PRO A 162 7.83 -12.12 4.42
C PRO A 162 9.35 -12.15 4.30
N THR A 163 9.90 -13.31 3.92
CA THR A 163 11.34 -13.44 3.66
C THR A 163 11.80 -12.70 2.41
N ASP A 164 10.89 -12.47 1.47
CA ASP A 164 11.10 -11.58 0.33
C ASP A 164 10.86 -10.13 0.78
N THR A 165 11.91 -9.35 0.81
CA THR A 165 11.88 -7.95 1.28
C THR A 165 11.12 -7.02 0.33
N TRP A 166 11.02 -7.35 -0.96
CA TRP A 166 10.16 -6.63 -1.90
C TRP A 166 8.69 -6.90 -1.63
N GLN A 167 8.32 -8.17 -1.40
CA GLN A 167 6.98 -8.51 -0.96
C GLN A 167 6.62 -7.79 0.34
N ALA A 168 7.49 -7.84 1.36
CA ALA A 168 7.28 -7.15 2.63
C ALA A 168 7.02 -5.64 2.45
N ARG A 169 7.66 -5.02 1.45
CA ARG A 169 7.44 -3.62 1.11
C ARG A 169 6.10 -3.39 0.42
N PHE A 170 5.80 -4.17 -0.60
CA PHE A 170 4.68 -3.92 -1.52
C PHE A 170 3.35 -4.49 -1.03
N GLU A 171 3.32 -5.38 -0.04
CA GLU A 171 2.07 -5.89 0.54
C GLU A 171 1.41 -4.93 1.55
N LYS A 172 2.12 -3.90 2.04
CA LYS A 172 1.60 -2.98 3.07
C LYS A 172 0.31 -2.26 2.66
N PRO A 173 0.11 -1.81 1.41
CA PRO A 173 -1.17 -1.27 0.96
C PRO A 173 -2.34 -2.25 1.03
N LEU A 174 -2.09 -3.56 0.82
CA LEU A 174 -3.12 -4.60 1.00
C LEU A 174 -3.55 -4.72 2.47
N ILE A 175 -2.58 -4.67 3.39
CA ILE A 175 -2.85 -4.66 4.84
C ILE A 175 -3.74 -3.47 5.21
N VAL A 176 -3.43 -2.27 4.71
CA VAL A 176 -4.24 -1.07 4.96
C VAL A 176 -5.65 -1.24 4.39
N MET A 177 -5.78 -1.78 3.17
CA MET A 177 -7.09 -2.00 2.56
C MET A 177 -7.92 -3.06 3.32
N GLU A 178 -7.31 -4.18 3.74
CA GLU A 178 -8.00 -5.18 4.59
C GLU A 178 -8.40 -4.60 5.95
N LEU A 179 -7.60 -3.67 6.51
CA LEU A 179 -7.96 -2.95 7.74
C LEU A 179 -9.20 -2.07 7.52
N ILE A 180 -9.25 -1.33 6.41
CA ILE A 180 -10.43 -0.50 6.05
C ILE A 180 -11.67 -1.39 5.89
N ASP A 181 -11.57 -2.49 5.15
CA ASP A 181 -12.65 -3.45 4.95
C ASP A 181 -13.11 -4.05 6.30
N SER A 182 -12.17 -4.41 7.17
CA SER A 182 -12.43 -4.97 8.50
C SER A 182 -13.14 -3.98 9.42
N LEU A 183 -12.70 -2.73 9.47
CA LEU A 183 -13.33 -1.66 10.26
C LEU A 183 -14.80 -1.43 9.85
N LYS A 184 -15.06 -1.42 8.54
CA LYS A 184 -16.39 -1.14 7.99
C LYS A 184 -17.34 -2.34 8.10
N THR A 185 -16.86 -3.57 7.96
CA THR A 185 -17.71 -4.76 7.84
C THR A 185 -17.79 -5.60 9.10
N GLN A 186 -16.65 -5.89 9.74
CA GLN A 186 -16.54 -6.74 10.92
C GLN A 186 -16.52 -5.94 12.23
N GLY A 187 -15.84 -4.79 12.22
CA GLY A 187 -15.74 -3.86 13.35
C GLY A 187 -14.70 -4.24 14.39
N ILE A 188 -14.62 -3.39 15.39
CA ILE A 188 -13.76 -3.52 16.58
C ILE A 188 -14.57 -4.23 17.66
N VAL A 189 -14.01 -5.26 18.28
CA VAL A 189 -14.69 -6.13 19.25
C VAL A 189 -13.93 -6.13 20.56
N ALA A 190 -14.60 -5.74 21.65
CA ALA A 190 -14.17 -6.03 23.01
C ALA A 190 -14.84 -7.32 23.53
N GLU A 191 -14.26 -7.97 24.52
CA GLU A 191 -14.80 -9.21 25.09
C GLU A 191 -16.23 -9.00 25.66
N GLY A 192 -17.18 -9.76 25.12
CA GLY A 192 -18.58 -9.70 25.56
C GLY A 192 -19.41 -8.54 25.01
N GLU A 193 -18.84 -7.72 24.14
CA GLU A 193 -19.50 -6.56 23.54
C GLU A 193 -19.85 -6.80 22.07
N ASP A 194 -20.85 -6.06 21.57
CA ASP A 194 -21.18 -6.05 20.14
C ASP A 194 -20.10 -5.32 19.32
N PRO A 195 -19.83 -5.73 18.05
CA PRO A 195 -18.86 -5.09 17.22
C PRO A 195 -19.15 -3.60 16.94
N ILE A 196 -18.16 -2.75 17.13
CA ILE A 196 -18.20 -1.33 16.76
C ILE A 196 -17.78 -1.21 15.29
N LYS A 197 -18.71 -1.02 14.38
CA LYS A 197 -18.43 -0.82 12.95
C LYS A 197 -18.23 0.66 12.66
N ILE A 198 -17.15 0.96 11.94
CA ILE A 198 -16.77 2.33 11.59
C ILE A 198 -17.59 2.81 10.39
N SER A 199 -18.22 3.98 10.51
CA SER A 199 -19.04 4.59 9.45
C SER A 199 -18.17 5.22 8.35
N THR A 200 -17.19 6.03 8.75
CA THR A 200 -16.27 6.72 7.84
C THR A 200 -14.83 6.59 8.32
N VAL A 201 -13.90 6.57 7.37
CA VAL A 201 -12.47 6.42 7.64
C VAL A 201 -11.70 7.56 7.00
N GLY A 202 -10.74 8.14 7.74
CA GLY A 202 -9.67 8.98 7.23
C GLY A 202 -8.32 8.30 7.43
N MET A 203 -7.26 8.82 6.82
CA MET A 203 -5.88 8.37 7.05
C MET A 203 -4.98 9.54 7.44
N TRP A 204 -4.12 9.30 8.41
CA TRP A 204 -2.97 10.13 8.73
C TRP A 204 -1.70 9.33 8.48
N ALA A 205 -0.74 9.91 7.79
CA ALA A 205 0.45 9.16 7.41
C ALA A 205 1.72 10.02 7.46
N HIS A 206 2.79 9.48 8.05
CA HIS A 206 4.07 10.15 8.20
C HIS A 206 5.19 9.42 7.46
N SER A 207 6.04 10.16 6.75
CA SER A 207 7.26 9.63 6.13
C SER A 207 6.99 8.44 5.19
N ASN A 208 7.56 7.27 5.45
CA ASN A 208 7.29 6.03 4.71
C ASN A 208 5.80 5.61 4.77
N GLY A 209 5.10 5.94 5.88
CA GLY A 209 3.65 5.76 5.97
C GLY A 209 2.89 6.53 4.89
N GLY A 210 3.40 7.72 4.50
CA GLY A 210 2.86 8.52 3.41
C GLY A 210 2.91 7.79 2.07
N GLN A 211 4.01 7.10 1.77
CA GLN A 211 4.09 6.25 0.57
C GLN A 211 3.05 5.11 0.61
N ILE A 212 2.88 4.46 1.77
CA ILE A 212 1.90 3.38 1.93
C ILE A 212 0.48 3.92 1.71
N ALA A 213 0.14 5.08 2.31
CA ALA A 213 -1.16 5.71 2.13
C ALA A 213 -1.43 6.06 0.66
N LEU A 214 -0.50 6.74 0.00
CA LEU A 214 -0.62 7.12 -1.42
C LEU A 214 -0.81 5.89 -2.31
N THR A 215 0.03 4.86 -2.15
CA THR A 215 -0.12 3.60 -2.90
C THR A 215 -1.48 2.95 -2.64
N THR A 216 -1.99 2.99 -1.40
CA THR A 216 -3.33 2.45 -1.08
C THR A 216 -4.42 3.23 -1.81
N LEU A 217 -4.36 4.55 -1.79
CA LEU A 217 -5.35 5.40 -2.46
C LEU A 217 -5.38 5.17 -3.97
N GLU A 218 -4.21 5.12 -4.61
CA GLU A 218 -4.07 4.88 -6.05
C GLU A 218 -4.54 3.48 -6.45
N ALA A 219 -4.00 2.45 -5.80
CA ALA A 219 -4.25 1.06 -6.16
C ALA A 219 -5.72 0.66 -6.03
N PHE A 220 -6.42 1.21 -5.06
CA PHE A 220 -7.83 0.91 -4.79
C PHE A 220 -8.79 2.05 -5.19
N GLN A 221 -8.25 3.13 -5.77
CA GLN A 221 -9.00 4.31 -6.21
C GLN A 221 -9.97 4.82 -5.14
N LEU A 222 -9.43 5.05 -3.94
CA LEU A 222 -10.21 5.45 -2.77
C LEU A 222 -10.32 6.98 -2.71
N ASP A 223 -11.46 7.47 -2.25
CA ASP A 223 -11.75 8.87 -1.96
C ASP A 223 -11.59 9.21 -0.46
N ILE A 224 -10.75 8.45 0.25
CA ILE A 224 -10.55 8.58 1.70
C ILE A 224 -9.73 9.83 2.02
N PRO A 225 -10.28 10.79 2.80
CA PRO A 225 -9.55 11.98 3.21
C PRO A 225 -8.25 11.61 3.94
N THR A 226 -7.13 12.15 3.46
CA THR A 226 -5.81 11.72 3.96
C THR A 226 -4.91 12.92 4.23
N THR A 227 -4.29 12.94 5.41
CA THR A 227 -3.26 13.91 5.75
C THR A 227 -1.88 13.27 5.73
N LEU A 228 -0.91 13.95 5.14
CA LEU A 228 0.43 13.47 4.87
C LEU A 228 1.46 14.39 5.56
N TRP A 229 2.33 13.83 6.38
CA TRP A 229 3.42 14.54 7.04
C TRP A 229 4.75 14.09 6.47
N ALA A 230 5.49 15.02 5.83
CA ALA A 230 6.80 14.73 5.25
C ALA A 230 6.86 13.39 4.50
N PRO A 231 5.93 13.12 3.55
CA PRO A 231 5.79 11.80 2.94
C PRO A 231 7.01 11.45 2.07
N VAL A 232 7.35 10.16 2.03
CA VAL A 232 8.29 9.61 1.03
C VAL A 232 7.55 9.53 -0.30
N SER A 233 7.46 10.64 -1.01
CA SER A 233 6.73 10.81 -2.27
C SER A 233 7.63 10.76 -3.51
N ALA A 234 8.95 10.60 -3.35
CA ALA A 234 9.86 10.38 -4.46
C ALA A 234 9.60 9.04 -5.17
N PRO A 235 9.88 8.96 -6.49
CA PRO A 235 9.67 7.74 -7.26
C PRO A 235 10.44 6.55 -6.68
N PHE A 236 9.82 5.37 -6.67
CA PHE A 236 10.53 4.11 -6.49
C PHE A 236 11.35 3.81 -7.77
N PRO A 237 12.63 3.35 -7.71
CA PRO A 237 13.37 3.01 -6.48
C PRO A 237 14.24 4.15 -5.93
N TYR A 238 14.19 5.34 -6.48
CA TYR A 238 15.05 6.46 -6.08
C TYR A 238 14.83 6.89 -4.62
N SER A 239 13.60 6.80 -4.15
CA SER A 239 13.27 7.04 -2.74
C SER A 239 14.03 6.13 -1.77
N ILE A 240 14.35 4.89 -2.17
CA ILE A 240 15.15 3.97 -1.36
C ILE A 240 16.63 4.28 -1.49
N GLN A 241 17.10 4.59 -2.71
CA GLN A 241 18.50 4.87 -2.96
C GLN A 241 19.01 6.12 -2.24
N PHE A 242 18.12 7.06 -1.94
CA PHE A 242 18.49 8.27 -1.20
C PHE A 242 19.13 7.97 0.16
N PHE A 243 18.71 6.90 0.83
CA PHE A 243 19.22 6.49 2.13
C PHE A 243 20.42 5.53 2.03
N SER A 244 20.96 5.30 0.83
CA SER A 244 22.07 4.34 0.61
C SER A 244 23.35 4.70 1.33
N ASP A 245 23.63 5.99 1.50
CA ASP A 245 24.85 6.47 2.12
C ASP A 245 24.92 6.21 3.63
N GLU A 246 23.77 5.90 4.25
CA GLU A 246 23.65 5.53 5.65
C GLU A 246 24.07 4.07 5.92
N LEU A 247 24.25 3.26 4.86
CA LEU A 247 24.59 1.85 4.95
C LEU A 247 26.10 1.64 5.04
N ASP A 248 26.55 0.67 5.85
CA ASP A 248 27.96 0.34 6.08
C ASP A 248 28.78 0.08 4.80
N ASP A 249 28.10 -0.42 3.75
CA ASP A 249 28.72 -0.71 2.44
C ASP A 249 28.53 0.41 1.41
N GLU A 250 28.13 1.61 1.84
CA GLU A 250 27.77 2.73 0.96
C GLU A 250 26.66 2.36 -0.05
N GLY A 251 25.75 1.48 0.32
CA GLY A 251 24.62 1.05 -0.49
C GLY A 251 24.96 0.15 -1.68
N LYS A 252 26.13 -0.47 -1.72
CA LYS A 252 26.52 -1.38 -2.83
C LYS A 252 25.61 -2.58 -2.96
N ALA A 253 25.25 -3.22 -1.84
CA ALA A 253 24.31 -4.35 -1.82
C ALA A 253 22.92 -3.90 -2.27
N GLN A 254 22.45 -2.76 -1.80
CA GLN A 254 21.15 -2.20 -2.15
C GLN A 254 21.04 -1.88 -3.65
N ARG A 255 22.05 -1.22 -4.25
CA ARG A 255 22.07 -0.95 -5.69
C ARG A 255 22.06 -2.24 -6.51
N LYS A 256 22.80 -3.27 -6.09
CA LYS A 256 22.77 -4.58 -6.75
C LYS A 256 21.36 -5.22 -6.65
N TRP A 257 20.75 -5.14 -5.50
CA TRP A 257 19.43 -5.67 -5.24
C TRP A 257 18.35 -4.98 -6.10
N ILE A 258 18.41 -3.65 -6.22
CA ILE A 258 17.55 -2.88 -7.12
C ILE A 258 17.79 -3.28 -8.59
N SER A 259 19.06 -3.40 -9.02
CA SER A 259 19.36 -3.81 -10.40
C SER A 259 18.80 -5.17 -10.76
N LEU A 260 18.81 -6.14 -9.83
CA LEU A 260 18.19 -7.46 -10.06
C LEU A 260 16.66 -7.36 -10.15
N PHE A 261 16.04 -6.45 -9.41
CA PHE A 261 14.61 -6.21 -9.52
C PHE A 261 14.25 -5.61 -10.88
N GLU A 262 15.03 -4.64 -11.38
CA GLU A 262 14.82 -3.99 -12.68
C GLU A 262 15.02 -4.93 -13.88
N GLU A 263 15.70 -6.07 -13.71
CA GLU A 263 15.82 -7.10 -14.74
C GLU A 263 14.49 -7.84 -15.00
N GLU A 264 13.60 -7.91 -14.00
CA GLU A 264 12.35 -8.67 -14.04
C GLU A 264 11.10 -7.80 -14.05
N TYR A 265 11.18 -6.57 -13.52
CA TYR A 265 10.03 -5.70 -13.25
C TYR A 265 10.22 -4.29 -13.79
N ASP A 266 9.16 -3.69 -14.33
CA ASP A 266 9.11 -2.24 -14.52
C ASP A 266 8.90 -1.55 -13.16
N VAL A 267 9.91 -0.85 -12.68
CA VAL A 267 9.88 -0.16 -11.38
C VAL A 267 8.78 0.89 -11.29
N PHE A 268 8.37 1.45 -12.42
CA PHE A 268 7.32 2.47 -12.46
C PHE A 268 5.94 1.89 -12.10
N ASP A 269 5.69 0.62 -12.33
CA ASP A 269 4.44 -0.04 -11.94
C ASP A 269 4.27 -0.14 -10.40
N PHE A 270 5.37 0.07 -9.64
CA PHE A 270 5.39 0.08 -8.18
C PHE A 270 5.55 1.50 -7.61
N SER A 271 5.57 2.53 -8.44
CA SER A 271 5.88 3.90 -8.05
C SER A 271 4.65 4.78 -8.05
N VAL A 272 4.33 5.41 -6.90
CA VAL A 272 3.22 6.35 -6.75
C VAL A 272 3.25 7.48 -7.80
N THR A 273 4.42 7.94 -8.20
CA THR A 273 4.55 9.06 -9.14
C THR A 273 4.15 8.72 -10.58
N LYS A 274 3.85 7.44 -10.87
CA LYS A 274 3.42 6.98 -12.19
C LYS A 274 1.90 6.89 -12.34
N HIS A 275 1.18 6.82 -11.22
CA HIS A 275 -0.24 6.51 -11.18
C HIS A 275 -1.06 7.64 -10.52
N LEU A 276 -0.56 8.87 -10.55
CA LEU A 276 -1.18 10.04 -9.93
C LEU A 276 -2.58 10.37 -10.48
N ASP A 277 -2.87 9.95 -11.71
CA ASP A 277 -4.19 10.03 -12.34
C ASP A 277 -5.25 9.15 -11.65
N LEU A 278 -4.83 8.17 -10.85
CA LEU A 278 -5.70 7.32 -10.03
C LEU A 278 -5.99 7.90 -8.65
N LEU A 279 -5.31 8.98 -8.27
CA LEU A 279 -5.38 9.57 -6.94
C LEU A 279 -6.46 10.65 -6.88
N ASN A 280 -7.64 10.31 -6.35
CA ASN A 280 -8.80 11.19 -6.31
C ASN A 280 -9.21 11.63 -4.88
N ALA A 281 -8.47 11.20 -3.86
CA ALA A 281 -8.78 11.49 -2.47
C ALA A 281 -8.50 12.95 -2.10
N PRO A 282 -9.29 13.57 -1.21
CA PRO A 282 -8.91 14.82 -0.57
C PRO A 282 -7.60 14.67 0.19
N LEU A 283 -6.61 15.53 -0.09
CA LEU A 283 -5.28 15.47 0.51
C LEU A 283 -4.92 16.76 1.24
N GLN A 284 -4.30 16.61 2.41
CA GLN A 284 -3.61 17.70 3.10
C GLN A 284 -2.16 17.28 3.36
N LEU A 285 -1.19 18.06 2.88
CA LEU A 285 0.22 17.75 2.97
C LEU A 285 0.94 18.80 3.83
N HIS A 286 1.76 18.33 4.76
CA HIS A 286 2.59 19.14 5.65
C HIS A 286 4.05 18.74 5.47
N HIS A 287 4.94 19.74 5.26
CA HIS A 287 6.37 19.46 5.14
C HIS A 287 7.23 20.57 5.74
N GLY A 288 8.25 20.16 6.50
CA GLY A 288 9.25 21.05 7.07
C GLY A 288 10.32 21.45 6.06
N GLU A 289 10.74 22.73 6.03
CA GLU A 289 11.73 23.21 5.05
C GLU A 289 13.16 22.79 5.38
N ILE A 290 13.44 22.33 6.60
CA ILE A 290 14.75 21.83 7.01
C ILE A 290 14.73 20.32 7.29
N ASP A 291 13.81 19.61 6.64
CA ASP A 291 13.72 18.16 6.69
C ASP A 291 14.94 17.54 5.99
N ASP A 292 15.76 16.81 6.76
CA ASP A 292 16.97 16.12 6.31
C ASP A 292 16.76 14.63 6.02
N ALA A 293 15.62 14.06 6.44
CA ALA A 293 15.28 12.66 6.21
C ALA A 293 14.46 12.45 4.93
N ALA A 294 13.48 13.31 4.65
CA ALA A 294 12.73 13.32 3.39
C ALA A 294 12.79 14.75 2.81
N PRO A 295 13.61 15.02 1.80
CA PRO A 295 13.75 16.38 1.27
C PRO A 295 12.41 16.98 0.84
N ILE A 296 12.14 18.22 1.24
CA ILE A 296 10.89 18.94 0.88
C ILE A 296 10.67 19.00 -0.64
N ALA A 297 11.75 18.95 -1.42
CA ALA A 297 11.69 18.91 -2.88
C ALA A 297 10.86 17.71 -3.41
N TRP A 298 10.78 16.60 -2.66
CA TRP A 298 9.94 15.47 -3.03
C TRP A 298 8.45 15.82 -2.97
N SER A 299 8.04 16.56 -1.95
CA SER A 299 6.67 17.03 -1.85
C SER A 299 6.34 18.13 -2.86
N ASP A 300 7.30 19.05 -3.11
CA ASP A 300 7.14 20.09 -4.14
C ASP A 300 6.91 19.43 -5.52
N GLU A 301 7.74 18.46 -5.89
CA GLU A 301 7.64 17.74 -7.16
C GLU A 301 6.39 16.84 -7.24
N PHE A 302 6.00 16.22 -6.12
CA PHE A 302 4.79 15.41 -6.04
C PHE A 302 3.54 16.25 -6.31
N VAL A 303 3.41 17.41 -5.67
CA VAL A 303 2.25 18.32 -5.85
C VAL A 303 2.22 18.82 -7.29
N GLU A 304 3.34 19.28 -7.85
CA GLU A 304 3.42 19.73 -9.25
C GLU A 304 2.98 18.64 -10.23
N LYS A 305 3.44 17.39 -10.05
CA LYS A 305 3.08 16.27 -10.92
C LYS A 305 1.62 15.86 -10.76
N LEU A 306 1.08 15.90 -9.53
CA LEU A 306 -0.31 15.59 -9.25
C LEU A 306 -1.24 16.59 -9.93
N GLU A 307 -0.98 17.88 -9.79
CA GLU A 307 -1.73 18.95 -10.46
C GLU A 307 -1.67 18.80 -11.99
N ALA A 308 -0.49 18.48 -12.53
CA ALA A 308 -0.31 18.24 -13.96
C ALA A 308 -1.06 16.99 -14.46
N ALA A 309 -1.08 15.91 -13.72
CA ALA A 309 -1.81 14.68 -14.07
C ALA A 309 -3.31 14.94 -14.16
N HIS A 310 -3.88 15.69 -13.21
CA HIS A 310 -5.30 16.03 -13.21
C HIS A 310 -5.68 17.06 -14.29
N ALA A 311 -4.80 18.01 -14.60
CA ALA A 311 -5.02 18.96 -15.68
C ALA A 311 -5.00 18.33 -17.08
N ALA A 312 -4.36 17.16 -17.24
CA ALA A 312 -4.24 16.44 -18.51
C ALA A 312 -5.44 15.54 -18.84
N THR A 313 -6.34 15.28 -17.91
CA THR A 313 -7.57 14.51 -18.12
C THR A 313 -8.62 15.40 -18.78
N ASP A 314 -8.60 15.45 -20.10
CA ASP A 314 -9.27 16.41 -21.00
C ASP A 314 -10.78 16.18 -21.22
N GLU A 315 -11.49 15.45 -20.40
CA GLU A 315 -12.95 15.47 -20.34
C GLU A 315 -13.42 16.32 -19.15
N ALA A 316 -12.85 17.50 -19.09
CA ALA A 316 -13.11 18.47 -18.04
C ALA A 316 -14.54 19.03 -18.13
N GLU A 317 -15.48 18.42 -17.46
CA GLU A 317 -16.11 19.21 -16.40
C GLU A 317 -14.96 19.58 -15.46
N ILE A 318 -14.58 20.86 -15.49
CA ILE A 318 -13.60 21.45 -14.57
C ILE A 318 -13.98 20.92 -13.19
N VAL A 319 -13.24 19.95 -12.64
CA VAL A 319 -13.23 19.70 -11.22
C VAL A 319 -12.56 20.94 -10.65
N GLU A 320 -13.37 21.98 -10.43
CA GLU A 320 -12.99 23.15 -9.66
C GLU A 320 -12.57 22.59 -8.31
N ASP A 321 -11.28 22.66 -7.99
CA ASP A 321 -10.63 22.18 -6.79
C ASP A 321 -10.41 20.66 -6.70
N TYR A 322 -9.36 20.16 -7.38
CA TYR A 322 -8.71 18.95 -6.87
C TYR A 322 -8.18 19.27 -5.46
N PRO A 323 -8.67 18.60 -4.41
CA PRO A 323 -8.46 19.09 -3.06
C PRO A 323 -7.11 18.64 -2.48
N ILE A 324 -6.00 19.16 -3.00
CA ILE A 324 -4.75 19.08 -2.27
C ILE A 324 -4.43 20.43 -1.63
N THR A 325 -4.31 20.45 -0.30
CA THR A 325 -3.80 21.60 0.43
C THR A 325 -2.38 21.32 0.89
N TYR A 326 -1.41 22.12 0.44
CA TYR A 326 0.00 21.94 0.78
C TYR A 326 0.52 23.04 1.68
N TYR A 327 1.02 22.66 2.86
CA TYR A 327 1.62 23.55 3.86
C TYR A 327 3.11 23.30 4.00
N ARG A 328 3.90 24.35 3.72
CA ARG A 328 5.35 24.36 3.97
C ARG A 328 5.62 25.10 5.27
N TYR A 329 6.53 24.55 6.08
CA TYR A 329 6.82 25.07 7.41
C TYR A 329 8.30 25.50 7.52
N PRO A 330 8.60 26.83 7.56
CA PRO A 330 9.96 27.31 7.75
C PRO A 330 10.57 26.79 9.06
N ASN A 331 11.87 26.47 9.04
CA ASN A 331 12.63 26.00 10.20
C ASN A 331 12.01 24.77 10.92
N THR A 332 11.32 23.93 10.21
CA THR A 332 10.63 22.75 10.74
C THR A 332 11.29 21.50 10.18
N ASP A 333 11.56 20.51 11.05
CA ASP A 333 12.23 19.26 10.76
C ASP A 333 11.26 18.16 10.24
N HIS A 334 11.80 16.95 10.01
CA HIS A 334 11.06 15.76 9.57
C HIS A 334 9.90 15.37 10.49
N ASN A 335 10.03 15.56 11.80
CA ASN A 335 9.03 15.27 12.82
C ASN A 335 8.09 16.46 13.09
N MET A 336 8.06 17.42 12.16
CA MET A 336 7.25 18.63 12.22
C MET A 336 7.57 19.53 13.43
N GLN A 337 8.77 19.46 14.02
CA GLN A 337 9.16 20.37 15.10
C GLN A 337 9.78 21.65 14.54
N PRO A 338 9.42 22.83 15.05
CA PRO A 338 8.50 23.10 16.18
C PRO A 338 7.02 23.29 15.76
N SER A 339 6.66 23.02 14.51
CA SER A 339 5.32 23.32 13.94
C SER A 339 4.27 22.22 14.21
N TRP A 340 4.61 21.20 14.99
CA TRP A 340 3.78 20.01 15.24
C TRP A 340 2.34 20.36 15.66
N ASN A 341 2.19 21.27 16.65
CA ASN A 341 0.86 21.68 17.12
C ASN A 341 0.02 22.38 16.04
N THR A 342 0.68 23.12 15.15
CA THR A 342 -0.02 23.78 14.02
C THR A 342 -0.47 22.75 13.00
N ALA A 343 0.36 21.77 12.67
CA ALA A 343 0.03 20.73 11.70
C ALA A 343 -1.13 19.86 12.22
N ILE A 344 -1.06 19.33 13.44
CA ILE A 344 -2.14 18.49 14.00
C ILE A 344 -3.47 19.24 14.14
N THR A 345 -3.44 20.55 14.45
CA THR A 345 -4.66 21.36 14.50
C THR A 345 -5.31 21.48 13.13
N ARG A 346 -4.52 21.66 12.07
CA ARG A 346 -5.00 21.69 10.69
C ARG A 346 -5.57 20.35 10.27
N ASP A 347 -4.93 19.24 10.65
CA ASP A 347 -5.44 17.90 10.38
C ASP A 347 -6.79 17.65 11.06
N ILE A 348 -6.95 18.04 12.32
CA ILE A 348 -8.24 17.92 13.01
C ILE A 348 -9.33 18.73 12.29
N GLN A 349 -9.00 19.94 11.83
CA GLN A 349 -9.92 20.76 11.05
C GLN A 349 -10.27 20.08 9.71
N PHE A 350 -9.29 19.58 8.98
CA PHE A 350 -9.46 18.85 7.72
C PHE A 350 -10.38 17.64 7.91
N PHE A 351 -10.11 16.78 8.88
CA PHE A 351 -10.97 15.63 9.15
C PHE A 351 -12.37 16.02 9.61
N SER A 352 -12.54 17.13 10.32
CA SER A 352 -13.87 17.61 10.71
C SER A 352 -14.72 18.08 9.51
N GLU A 353 -14.07 18.51 8.42
CA GLU A 353 -14.72 18.92 7.18
C GLU A 353 -15.08 17.70 6.31
N TYR A 354 -14.16 16.77 6.13
CA TYR A 354 -14.31 15.65 5.20
C TYR A 354 -14.93 14.39 5.80
N LEU A 355 -14.83 14.17 7.11
CA LEU A 355 -15.46 13.04 7.82
C LEU A 355 -16.78 13.49 8.47
N GLN A 356 -17.78 13.80 7.70
CA GLN A 356 -19.09 14.21 8.20
C GLN A 356 -20.00 13.03 8.54
#